data_95e0030b0afd67f2c56be127887ebb0c
#
_entry.id   95e0030b0afd67f2c56be127887ebb0c
#
_cell.length_a   1.000
_cell.length_b   1.000
_cell.length_c   1.000
_cell.angle_alpha   90.00
_cell.angle_beta   90.00
_cell.angle_gamma   90.00
#
_symmetry.space_group_name_H-M   'P 1'
#
loop_
_entity.id
_entity.type
_entity.pdbx_description
1 polymer ?
#
loop_
_entity_poly.entity_id
_entity_poly.type
_entity_poly.pdbx_seq_one_letter_code
_entity_poly.pdbx_strand_id
1 'polypeptide(L)'
;FYILGQLYPHAVISHRSAFELKPTSEGDIFLTYKYTKNIELPGIKVHLMKGPMGTAHDMPFIENLYISSTERRMLENLQKGRTRGNVSKCLPRTYIEENLEKMLVVNGEEGINGFRDKAKEIAKQLNMTEEFETLNSIIGALLSTKPSGILSSGSALARAQGVPFDQERVKLFETLFKALHNEPFPSMDEQNVSTASFRNFAFFESYFSNYIEGTEFEIEDAYRIIETGQPMPARNADSHDVLGTFQIVASRREMRRTPSTADELVEILQDRHRIMMAARPDRNPGMFKTQNNHAGDSHFVDCTLVRGTLIKGFDFYKALESPFARALFILFMISEVHPFNDGNGRISRIMMNAELVHADQSKIIIPTVFREDYLNGLRRLTRKSDPSVIIKAISRVRQFSANIIGEDFEE
;
A
#
# COMPACT_ATOMS: atom_id res chain seq x y z
N PHE A 1 -23.19 16.76 -16.34
CA PHE A 1 -24.25 16.85 -15.31
C PHE A 1 -24.98 18.19 -15.32
N TYR A 2 -24.32 19.33 -15.52
CA TYR A 2 -24.96 20.64 -15.55
C TYR A 2 -26.19 20.69 -16.49
N ILE A 3 -26.01 20.34 -17.77
CA ILE A 3 -27.10 20.28 -18.76
C ILE A 3 -28.19 19.31 -18.35
N LEU A 4 -27.82 18.15 -17.77
CA LEU A 4 -28.81 17.17 -17.32
C LEU A 4 -29.67 17.70 -16.17
N GLY A 5 -29.12 18.52 -15.27
CA GLY A 5 -29.87 19.17 -14.20
C GLY A 5 -30.90 20.17 -14.69
N GLN A 6 -30.59 20.86 -15.78
CA GLN A 6 -31.56 21.78 -16.41
C GLN A 6 -32.67 21.00 -17.15
N LEU A 7 -32.34 19.95 -17.87
CA LEU A 7 -33.29 19.16 -18.65
C LEU A 7 -34.16 18.23 -17.79
N TYR A 8 -33.60 17.71 -16.70
CA TYR A 8 -34.24 16.71 -15.82
C TYR A 8 -34.16 17.13 -14.37
N PRO A 9 -34.81 18.25 -13.98
CA PRO A 9 -34.74 18.74 -12.61
C PRO A 9 -35.26 17.68 -11.63
N HIS A 10 -34.61 17.59 -10.49
CA HIS A 10 -34.81 16.60 -9.43
C HIS A 10 -34.47 15.15 -9.78
N ALA A 11 -33.87 14.88 -10.95
CA ALA A 11 -33.32 13.55 -11.22
C ALA A 11 -32.18 13.23 -10.23
N VAL A 12 -32.07 11.96 -9.88
CA VAL A 12 -31.05 11.47 -8.94
C VAL A 12 -29.99 10.71 -9.70
N ILE A 13 -28.73 11.14 -9.61
CA ILE A 13 -27.60 10.34 -10.08
C ILE A 13 -27.56 9.09 -9.22
N SER A 14 -27.68 7.92 -9.84
CA SER A 14 -27.96 6.65 -9.14
C SER A 14 -27.10 5.50 -9.64
N HIS A 15 -27.17 4.37 -8.96
CA HIS A 15 -26.44 3.14 -9.28
C HIS A 15 -24.93 3.41 -9.41
N ARG A 16 -24.26 2.82 -10.43
CA ARG A 16 -22.81 3.02 -10.64
C ARG A 16 -22.42 4.48 -10.86
N SER A 17 -23.30 5.26 -11.52
CA SER A 17 -23.00 6.67 -11.80
C SER A 17 -22.88 7.53 -10.53
N ALA A 18 -23.53 7.14 -9.42
CA ALA A 18 -23.38 7.78 -8.13
C ALA A 18 -22.01 7.53 -7.45
N PHE A 19 -21.29 6.47 -7.86
CA PHE A 19 -19.93 6.21 -7.42
C PHE A 19 -18.88 6.83 -8.36
N GLU A 20 -19.08 6.65 -9.66
CA GLU A 20 -18.08 7.02 -10.68
C GLU A 20 -18.05 8.51 -11.00
N LEU A 21 -19.19 9.22 -10.88
CA LEU A 21 -19.40 10.65 -11.20
C LEU A 21 -18.88 11.04 -12.59
N LYS A 22 -18.84 10.10 -13.51
CA LYS A 22 -18.42 10.26 -14.89
C LYS A 22 -19.14 9.25 -15.77
N PRO A 23 -19.23 9.46 -17.10
CA PRO A 23 -19.70 8.45 -18.02
C PRO A 23 -18.84 7.17 -17.95
N THR A 24 -19.41 6.03 -18.23
CA THR A 24 -18.67 4.79 -18.45
C THR A 24 -17.75 4.91 -19.67
N SER A 25 -16.88 3.92 -19.91
CA SER A 25 -16.04 3.86 -21.11
C SER A 25 -16.86 3.89 -22.41
N GLU A 26 -18.14 3.45 -22.35
CA GLU A 26 -19.07 3.45 -23.48
C GLU A 26 -20.01 4.67 -23.50
N GLY A 27 -19.79 5.62 -22.58
CA GLY A 27 -20.54 6.87 -22.49
C GLY A 27 -21.85 6.81 -21.67
N ASP A 28 -22.12 5.71 -20.97
CA ASP A 28 -23.38 5.54 -20.23
C ASP A 28 -23.41 6.30 -18.91
N ILE A 29 -24.55 6.98 -18.63
CA ILE A 29 -24.89 7.65 -17.36
C ILE A 29 -26.26 7.14 -16.91
N PHE A 30 -26.38 6.80 -15.64
CA PHE A 30 -27.60 6.28 -15.03
C PHE A 30 -28.21 7.28 -14.03
N LEU A 31 -29.48 7.66 -14.29
CA LEU A 31 -30.26 8.57 -13.45
C LEU A 31 -31.60 7.92 -13.07
N THR A 32 -32.02 8.11 -11.85
CA THR A 32 -33.41 7.81 -11.43
C THR A 32 -34.28 9.01 -11.66
N TYR A 33 -35.43 8.83 -12.34
CA TYR A 33 -36.37 9.88 -12.70
C TYR A 33 -37.82 9.38 -12.64
N LYS A 34 -38.81 10.27 -12.94
CA LYS A 34 -40.24 9.93 -12.90
C LYS A 34 -40.72 8.97 -14.00
N TYR A 35 -39.91 8.78 -15.06
CA TYR A 35 -40.19 7.84 -16.15
C TYR A 35 -38.91 7.17 -16.66
N THR A 36 -39.07 6.11 -17.44
CA THR A 36 -37.94 5.42 -18.09
C THR A 36 -37.76 5.95 -19.51
N LYS A 37 -36.54 6.40 -19.86
CA LYS A 37 -36.19 6.83 -21.22
C LYS A 37 -34.69 6.71 -21.44
N ASN A 38 -34.29 6.24 -22.62
CA ASN A 38 -32.90 6.32 -23.06
C ASN A 38 -32.75 7.50 -24.02
N ILE A 39 -31.67 8.25 -23.85
CA ILE A 39 -31.34 9.45 -24.60
C ILE A 39 -29.92 9.30 -25.12
N GLU A 40 -29.77 9.35 -26.43
CA GLU A 40 -28.46 9.31 -27.08
C GLU A 40 -28.04 10.71 -27.46
N LEU A 41 -26.89 11.13 -26.96
CA LEU A 41 -26.22 12.37 -27.27
C LEU A 41 -24.83 12.03 -27.85
N PRO A 42 -24.19 12.94 -28.61
CA PRO A 42 -22.84 12.67 -29.12
C PRO A 42 -21.87 12.29 -27.97
N GLY A 43 -21.42 11.06 -27.97
CA GLY A 43 -20.46 10.53 -26.97
C GLY A 43 -21.04 10.17 -25.58
N ILE A 44 -22.37 10.34 -25.36
CA ILE A 44 -23.01 10.07 -24.07
C ILE A 44 -24.39 9.42 -24.28
N LYS A 45 -24.67 8.40 -23.47
CA LYS A 45 -25.98 7.72 -23.39
C LYS A 45 -26.54 7.91 -21.99
N VAL A 46 -27.68 8.59 -21.87
CA VAL A 46 -28.32 8.86 -20.57
C VAL A 46 -29.50 7.90 -20.41
N HIS A 47 -29.44 7.10 -19.35
CA HIS A 47 -30.48 6.14 -18.98
C HIS A 47 -31.32 6.71 -17.83
N LEU A 48 -32.48 7.26 -18.16
CA LEU A 48 -33.49 7.63 -17.15
C LEU A 48 -34.25 6.35 -16.75
N MET A 49 -34.23 6.06 -15.47
CA MET A 49 -34.91 4.89 -14.89
C MET A 49 -36.05 5.38 -13.98
N LYS A 50 -37.24 4.83 -14.14
CA LYS A 50 -38.36 5.18 -13.26
C LYS A 50 -38.11 4.72 -11.83
N GLY A 51 -38.19 5.67 -10.89
CA GLY A 51 -38.00 5.41 -9.46
C GLY A 51 -38.22 6.65 -8.60
N PRO A 52 -38.07 6.50 -7.28
CA PRO A 52 -38.20 7.61 -6.33
C PRO A 52 -37.11 8.67 -6.58
N MET A 53 -37.56 9.92 -6.70
CA MET A 53 -36.68 11.07 -6.89
C MET A 53 -36.55 11.84 -5.60
N GLY A 54 -35.38 12.42 -5.34
CA GLY A 54 -35.14 13.41 -4.29
C GLY A 54 -35.72 13.01 -2.93
N THR A 55 -35.36 11.83 -2.43
CA THR A 55 -35.78 11.42 -1.07
C THR A 55 -35.07 12.30 -0.03
N ALA A 56 -35.58 12.32 1.20
CA ALA A 56 -34.97 13.09 2.29
C ALA A 56 -33.49 12.69 2.58
N HIS A 57 -33.05 11.58 2.02
CA HIS A 57 -31.69 11.04 2.18
C HIS A 57 -30.75 11.32 1.00
N ASP A 58 -31.28 11.83 -0.13
CA ASP A 58 -30.47 12.16 -1.30
C ASP A 58 -29.85 13.56 -1.13
N MET A 59 -28.61 13.72 -1.58
CA MET A 59 -27.90 14.97 -1.43
C MET A 59 -28.09 15.86 -2.68
N PRO A 60 -28.32 17.18 -2.50
CA PRO A 60 -28.26 18.12 -3.63
C PRO A 60 -26.91 18.02 -4.34
N PHE A 61 -26.93 18.09 -5.67
CA PHE A 61 -25.74 18.07 -6.51
C PHE A 61 -25.73 19.26 -7.46
N ILE A 62 -25.07 19.18 -8.60
CA ILE A 62 -24.94 20.27 -9.57
C ILE A 62 -26.31 20.65 -10.13
N GLU A 63 -26.61 21.94 -10.21
CA GLU A 63 -27.91 22.50 -10.63
C GLU A 63 -29.06 21.91 -9.80
N ASN A 64 -30.06 21.38 -10.47
CA ASN A 64 -31.23 20.80 -9.81
C ASN A 64 -31.15 19.25 -9.73
N LEU A 65 -29.95 18.66 -9.88
CA LEU A 65 -29.75 17.23 -9.69
C LEU A 65 -29.58 16.90 -8.22
N TYR A 66 -29.89 15.66 -7.89
CA TYR A 66 -29.56 15.02 -6.64
C TYR A 66 -28.60 13.86 -6.91
N ILE A 67 -27.91 13.42 -5.88
CA ILE A 67 -27.10 12.19 -5.90
C ILE A 67 -27.57 11.26 -4.79
N SER A 68 -27.67 9.97 -5.10
CA SER A 68 -28.00 8.93 -4.11
C SER A 68 -27.09 9.01 -2.90
N SER A 69 -27.64 8.96 -1.69
CA SER A 69 -26.85 8.80 -0.46
C SER A 69 -25.97 7.57 -0.53
N THR A 70 -24.98 7.49 0.36
CA THR A 70 -24.06 6.33 0.39
C THR A 70 -24.81 5.03 0.60
N GLU A 71 -25.77 5.01 1.49
CA GLU A 71 -26.60 3.87 1.81
C GLU A 71 -27.47 3.46 0.60
N ARG A 72 -28.12 4.44 -0.03
CA ARG A 72 -28.96 4.19 -1.22
C ARG A 72 -28.15 3.67 -2.39
N ARG A 73 -27.01 4.27 -2.74
CA ARG A 73 -26.20 3.81 -3.87
C ARG A 73 -25.60 2.42 -3.64
N MET A 74 -25.30 2.03 -2.38
CA MET A 74 -24.89 0.67 -2.07
C MET A 74 -26.01 -0.34 -2.36
N LEU A 75 -27.24 -0.05 -1.91
CA LEU A 75 -28.40 -0.87 -2.19
C LEU A 75 -28.70 -0.96 -3.70
N GLU A 76 -28.71 0.16 -4.41
CA GLU A 76 -28.96 0.23 -5.86
C GLU A 76 -27.96 -0.64 -6.65
N ASN A 77 -26.71 -0.73 -6.21
CA ASN A 77 -25.68 -1.54 -6.88
C ASN A 77 -25.72 -3.03 -6.50
N LEU A 78 -26.53 -3.43 -5.53
CA LEU A 78 -26.80 -4.82 -5.21
C LEU A 78 -28.05 -5.38 -5.94
N GLN A 79 -28.76 -4.56 -6.72
CA GLN A 79 -29.87 -5.00 -7.52
C GLN A 79 -29.45 -6.05 -8.55
N LYS A 80 -30.29 -7.05 -8.77
CA LYS A 80 -30.15 -8.01 -9.86
C LYS A 80 -30.36 -7.27 -11.20
N GLY A 81 -29.28 -6.81 -11.80
CA GLY A 81 -29.32 -6.10 -13.08
C GLY A 81 -29.52 -7.07 -14.24
N ARG A 82 -30.56 -6.84 -15.09
CA ARG A 82 -30.55 -7.39 -16.45
C ARG A 82 -29.60 -6.53 -17.27
N THR A 83 -28.49 -7.12 -17.74
CA THR A 83 -27.61 -6.47 -18.71
C THR A 83 -28.36 -6.31 -20.02
N ARG A 84 -28.78 -5.11 -20.37
CA ARG A 84 -29.21 -4.76 -21.71
C ARG A 84 -28.06 -4.04 -22.40
N GLY A 85 -27.41 -4.70 -23.34
CA GLY A 85 -26.16 -4.22 -23.94
C GLY A 85 -24.94 -4.66 -23.14
N ASN A 86 -23.76 -4.07 -23.43
CA ASN A 86 -22.49 -4.46 -22.83
C ASN A 86 -22.21 -3.82 -21.46
N VAL A 87 -23.01 -2.85 -21.00
CA VAL A 87 -22.76 -2.10 -19.76
C VAL A 87 -23.87 -2.34 -18.74
N SER A 88 -23.47 -2.76 -17.53
CA SER A 88 -24.36 -2.89 -16.38
C SER A 88 -24.59 -1.54 -15.69
N LYS A 89 -25.83 -1.27 -15.27
CA LYS A 89 -26.15 -0.13 -14.38
C LYS A 89 -25.52 -0.26 -12.99
N CYS A 90 -25.19 -1.49 -12.58
CA CYS A 90 -24.61 -1.79 -11.27
C CYS A 90 -23.11 -2.08 -11.42
N LEU A 91 -22.33 -1.67 -10.43
CA LEU A 91 -20.95 -2.07 -10.24
C LEU A 91 -20.88 -3.56 -9.84
N PRO A 92 -19.74 -4.24 -10.06
CA PRO A 92 -19.54 -5.60 -9.57
C PRO A 92 -19.75 -5.66 -8.03
N ARG A 93 -20.29 -6.78 -7.58
CA ARG A 93 -20.51 -7.02 -6.15
C ARG A 93 -19.20 -6.90 -5.33
N THR A 94 -18.09 -7.35 -5.89
CA THR A 94 -16.75 -7.21 -5.29
C THR A 94 -16.41 -5.75 -4.96
N TYR A 95 -16.81 -4.80 -5.82
CA TYR A 95 -16.64 -3.37 -5.57
C TYR A 95 -17.39 -2.89 -4.32
N ILE A 96 -18.61 -3.40 -4.13
CA ILE A 96 -19.43 -3.06 -2.94
C ILE A 96 -18.81 -3.67 -1.67
N GLU A 97 -18.36 -4.92 -1.74
CA GLU A 97 -17.68 -5.61 -0.64
C GLU A 97 -16.39 -4.86 -0.23
N GLU A 98 -15.58 -4.40 -1.19
CA GLU A 98 -14.38 -3.62 -0.97
C GLU A 98 -14.66 -2.25 -0.33
N ASN A 99 -15.74 -1.58 -0.74
CA ASN A 99 -16.13 -0.31 -0.14
C ASN A 99 -16.64 -0.48 1.30
N LEU A 100 -17.38 -1.55 1.60
CA LEU A 100 -17.81 -1.88 2.96
C LEU A 100 -16.62 -2.25 3.85
N GLU A 101 -15.64 -2.97 3.32
CA GLU A 101 -14.40 -3.28 4.02
C GLU A 101 -13.60 -2.00 4.34
N LYS A 102 -13.43 -1.10 3.37
CA LYS A 102 -12.82 0.23 3.60
C LYS A 102 -13.57 1.05 4.65
N MET A 103 -14.91 1.03 4.60
CA MET A 103 -15.75 1.74 5.59
C MET A 103 -15.54 1.16 7.00
N LEU A 104 -15.42 -0.16 7.13
CA LEU A 104 -15.12 -0.81 8.41
C LEU A 104 -13.75 -0.41 8.95
N VAL A 105 -12.72 -0.31 8.07
CA VAL A 105 -11.38 0.13 8.47
C VAL A 105 -11.40 1.58 8.98
N VAL A 106 -12.10 2.48 8.28
CA VAL A 106 -12.11 3.91 8.59
C VAL A 106 -12.99 4.24 9.80
N ASN A 107 -14.18 3.66 9.86
CA ASN A 107 -15.23 4.04 10.82
C ASN A 107 -15.42 3.03 11.97
N GLY A 108 -14.73 1.90 11.93
CA GLY A 108 -14.87 0.82 12.91
C GLY A 108 -16.23 0.11 12.87
N GLU A 109 -16.43 -0.80 13.81
CA GLU A 109 -17.67 -1.60 13.92
C GLU A 109 -18.90 -0.74 14.22
N GLU A 110 -18.78 0.26 15.06
CA GLU A 110 -19.88 1.18 15.36
C GLU A 110 -20.33 1.95 14.13
N GLY A 111 -19.38 2.47 13.34
CA GLY A 111 -19.68 3.21 12.13
C GLY A 111 -20.36 2.37 11.05
N ILE A 112 -19.93 1.12 10.83
CA ILE A 112 -20.57 0.24 9.84
C ILE A 112 -21.93 -0.26 10.32
N ASN A 113 -22.15 -0.43 11.63
CA ASN A 113 -23.44 -0.75 12.20
C ASN A 113 -24.42 0.43 12.02
N GLY A 114 -23.99 1.67 12.31
CA GLY A 114 -24.81 2.87 12.06
C GLY A 114 -25.16 3.04 10.59
N PHE A 115 -24.24 2.76 9.67
CA PHE A 115 -24.50 2.72 8.23
C PHE A 115 -25.55 1.65 7.87
N ARG A 116 -25.43 0.43 8.42
CA ARG A 116 -26.37 -0.66 8.19
C ARG A 116 -27.79 -0.29 8.65
N ASP A 117 -27.93 0.36 9.80
CA ASP A 117 -29.23 0.75 10.34
C ASP A 117 -29.90 1.81 9.43
N LYS A 118 -29.16 2.83 8.96
CA LYS A 118 -29.64 3.80 7.97
C LYS A 118 -30.03 3.13 6.64
N ALA A 119 -29.20 2.20 6.15
CA ALA A 119 -29.49 1.45 4.92
C ALA A 119 -30.78 0.64 5.05
N LYS A 120 -31.10 0.09 6.25
CA LYS A 120 -32.34 -0.62 6.54
C LYS A 120 -33.58 0.28 6.42
N GLU A 121 -33.49 1.49 6.93
CA GLU A 121 -34.58 2.47 6.84
C GLU A 121 -34.85 2.88 5.38
N ILE A 122 -33.79 3.19 4.63
CA ILE A 122 -33.87 3.55 3.22
C ILE A 122 -34.43 2.39 2.40
N ALA A 123 -33.99 1.16 2.66
CA ALA A 123 -34.46 -0.04 1.96
C ALA A 123 -35.97 -0.24 2.14
N LYS A 124 -36.51 0.02 3.33
CA LYS A 124 -37.97 -0.02 3.57
C LYS A 124 -38.72 1.03 2.74
N GLN A 125 -38.20 2.26 2.68
CA GLN A 125 -38.84 3.35 1.95
C GLN A 125 -38.81 3.13 0.42
N LEU A 126 -37.74 2.51 -0.07
CA LEU A 126 -37.53 2.29 -1.51
C LEU A 126 -37.95 0.90 -2.00
N ASN A 127 -38.51 0.03 -1.12
CA ASN A 127 -38.86 -1.38 -1.41
C ASN A 127 -37.65 -2.20 -1.90
N MET A 128 -36.47 -2.04 -1.24
CA MET A 128 -35.22 -2.72 -1.57
C MET A 128 -34.84 -3.74 -0.47
N THR A 129 -35.79 -4.55 -0.04
CA THR A 129 -35.59 -5.50 1.06
C THR A 129 -34.58 -6.60 0.71
N GLU A 130 -34.60 -7.13 -0.51
CA GLU A 130 -33.64 -8.18 -0.96
C GLU A 130 -32.22 -7.65 -1.02
N GLU A 131 -32.05 -6.41 -1.48
CA GLU A 131 -30.75 -5.73 -1.54
C GLU A 131 -30.21 -5.48 -0.14
N PHE A 132 -31.08 -5.08 0.79
CA PHE A 132 -30.68 -4.90 2.19
C PHE A 132 -30.28 -6.22 2.84
N GLU A 133 -30.99 -7.31 2.65
CA GLU A 133 -30.62 -8.62 3.19
C GLU A 133 -29.24 -9.08 2.65
N THR A 134 -28.97 -8.78 1.38
CA THR A 134 -27.66 -9.02 0.78
C THR A 134 -26.58 -8.16 1.44
N LEU A 135 -26.82 -6.86 1.60
CA LEU A 135 -25.92 -5.90 2.27
C LEU A 135 -25.64 -6.35 3.73
N ASN A 136 -26.69 -6.65 4.46
CA ASN A 136 -26.61 -7.11 5.85
C ASN A 136 -25.83 -8.43 5.99
N SER A 137 -25.95 -9.30 5.01
CA SER A 137 -25.17 -10.55 4.97
C SER A 137 -23.69 -10.29 4.73
N ILE A 138 -23.33 -9.38 3.81
CA ILE A 138 -21.95 -8.97 3.55
C ILE A 138 -21.34 -8.35 4.81
N ILE A 139 -22.03 -7.39 5.44
CA ILE A 139 -21.56 -6.76 6.67
C ILE A 139 -21.38 -7.80 7.79
N GLY A 140 -22.34 -8.70 7.96
CA GLY A 140 -22.24 -9.78 8.93
C GLY A 140 -21.04 -10.71 8.70
N ALA A 141 -20.71 -10.99 7.45
CA ALA A 141 -19.51 -11.77 7.13
C ALA A 141 -18.21 -11.00 7.37
N LEU A 142 -18.17 -9.70 7.08
CA LEU A 142 -17.02 -8.83 7.40
C LEU A 142 -16.77 -8.72 8.91
N LEU A 143 -17.84 -8.74 9.71
CA LEU A 143 -17.79 -8.73 11.18
C LEU A 143 -17.65 -10.15 11.77
N SER A 144 -17.43 -11.17 10.97
CA SER A 144 -17.35 -12.59 11.37
C SER A 144 -18.59 -13.12 12.14
N THR A 145 -19.74 -12.44 12.01
CA THR A 145 -21.01 -12.86 12.60
C THR A 145 -21.85 -13.75 11.66
N LYS A 146 -21.44 -13.88 10.40
CA LYS A 146 -22.01 -14.76 9.38
C LYS A 146 -20.91 -15.51 8.62
N PRO A 147 -21.21 -16.64 7.94
CA PRO A 147 -20.22 -17.37 7.15
C PRO A 147 -19.59 -16.51 6.04
N SER A 148 -18.27 -16.60 5.88
CA SER A 148 -17.51 -15.84 4.88
C SER A 148 -17.72 -16.32 3.44
N GLY A 149 -18.29 -17.50 3.22
CA GLY A 149 -18.51 -18.08 1.90
C GLY A 149 -19.42 -17.28 0.95
N ILE A 150 -20.08 -16.25 1.45
CA ILE A 150 -20.86 -15.30 0.66
C ILE A 150 -20.03 -14.17 0.04
N LEU A 151 -18.79 -13.95 0.53
CA LEU A 151 -17.88 -12.91 0.05
C LEU A 151 -17.17 -13.37 -1.23
N SER A 152 -16.94 -12.44 -2.14
CA SER A 152 -16.29 -12.67 -3.44
C SER A 152 -15.00 -11.85 -3.59
N SER A 153 -14.88 -10.72 -2.88
CA SER A 153 -13.69 -9.87 -2.91
C SER A 153 -12.57 -10.48 -2.07
N GLY A 154 -11.33 -10.42 -2.59
CA GLY A 154 -10.16 -10.94 -1.89
C GLY A 154 -9.88 -10.23 -0.57
N SER A 155 -10.09 -8.91 -0.48
CA SER A 155 -9.88 -8.14 0.75
C SER A 155 -10.95 -8.45 1.81
N ALA A 156 -12.21 -8.56 1.39
CA ALA A 156 -13.31 -8.93 2.28
C ALA A 156 -13.14 -10.35 2.85
N LEU A 157 -12.72 -11.31 2.01
CA LEU A 157 -12.40 -12.67 2.45
C LEU A 157 -11.24 -12.70 3.44
N ALA A 158 -10.16 -11.99 3.15
CA ALA A 158 -8.99 -11.90 4.03
C ALA A 158 -9.35 -11.32 5.40
N ARG A 159 -10.20 -10.29 5.43
CA ARG A 159 -10.71 -9.72 6.69
C ARG A 159 -11.52 -10.75 7.47
N ALA A 160 -12.45 -11.42 6.82
CA ALA A 160 -13.25 -12.46 7.46
C ALA A 160 -12.41 -13.64 7.99
N GLN A 161 -11.22 -13.87 7.41
CA GLN A 161 -10.23 -14.85 7.86
C GLN A 161 -9.26 -14.32 8.91
N GLY A 162 -9.41 -13.07 9.36
CA GLY A 162 -8.56 -12.45 10.37
C GLY A 162 -7.21 -11.94 9.85
N VAL A 163 -7.01 -11.88 8.53
CA VAL A 163 -5.76 -11.38 7.90
C VAL A 163 -6.07 -10.28 6.86
N PRO A 164 -6.70 -9.17 7.28
CA PRO A 164 -7.06 -8.10 6.36
C PRO A 164 -5.82 -7.40 5.80
N PHE A 165 -5.91 -6.89 4.57
CA PHE A 165 -4.80 -6.19 3.90
C PHE A 165 -5.26 -4.91 3.20
N ASP A 166 -4.31 -4.00 2.94
CA ASP A 166 -4.52 -2.77 2.17
C ASP A 166 -4.51 -3.08 0.66
N GLN A 167 -5.67 -3.03 0.05
CA GLN A 167 -5.85 -3.36 -1.36
C GLN A 167 -5.17 -2.36 -2.30
N GLU A 168 -5.16 -1.07 -1.96
CA GLU A 168 -4.52 -0.06 -2.79
C GLU A 168 -3.00 -0.26 -2.81
N ARG A 169 -2.41 -0.63 -1.66
CA ARG A 169 -0.99 -0.95 -1.58
C ARG A 169 -0.64 -2.23 -2.35
N VAL A 170 -1.51 -3.24 -2.28
CA VAL A 170 -1.33 -4.47 -3.06
C VAL A 170 -1.38 -4.21 -4.56
N LYS A 171 -2.21 -3.27 -5.04
CA LYS A 171 -2.20 -2.82 -6.45
C LYS A 171 -0.86 -2.16 -6.86
N LEU A 172 -0.25 -1.38 -5.96
CA LEU A 172 1.08 -0.82 -6.21
C LEU A 172 2.15 -1.92 -6.29
N PHE A 173 2.06 -2.93 -5.42
CA PHE A 173 2.95 -4.10 -5.46
C PHE A 173 2.79 -4.87 -6.78
N GLU A 174 1.57 -5.09 -7.24
CA GLU A 174 1.31 -5.72 -8.54
C GLU A 174 1.90 -4.89 -9.70
N THR A 175 1.78 -3.57 -9.64
CA THR A 175 2.34 -2.66 -10.64
C THR A 175 3.88 -2.77 -10.70
N LEU A 176 4.53 -2.74 -9.54
CA LEU A 176 5.99 -2.90 -9.48
C LEU A 176 6.41 -4.30 -9.92
N PHE A 177 5.70 -5.35 -9.48
CA PHE A 177 5.95 -6.72 -9.89
C PHE A 177 5.92 -6.89 -11.41
N LYS A 178 4.89 -6.38 -12.09
CA LYS A 178 4.77 -6.42 -13.56
C LYS A 178 5.94 -5.74 -14.27
N ALA A 179 6.47 -4.66 -13.69
CA ALA A 179 7.62 -3.97 -14.25
C ALA A 179 8.95 -4.70 -14.01
N LEU A 180 9.05 -5.52 -12.97
CA LEU A 180 10.28 -6.22 -12.60
C LEU A 180 10.34 -7.67 -13.12
N HIS A 181 9.21 -8.33 -13.29
CA HIS A 181 9.11 -9.77 -13.48
C HIS A 181 9.83 -10.28 -14.75
N ASN A 182 9.77 -9.54 -15.84
CA ASN A 182 10.36 -9.94 -17.11
C ASN A 182 11.56 -9.06 -17.50
N GLU A 183 12.02 -8.19 -16.61
CA GLU A 183 13.13 -7.28 -16.92
C GLU A 183 14.48 -8.01 -16.73
N PRO A 184 15.34 -8.05 -17.73
CA PRO A 184 16.65 -8.66 -17.60
C PRO A 184 17.60 -7.73 -16.84
N PHE A 185 17.81 -8.00 -15.57
CA PHE A 185 18.81 -7.30 -14.77
C PHE A 185 20.13 -8.05 -14.78
N PRO A 186 21.26 -7.41 -15.19
CA PRO A 186 22.57 -8.06 -15.20
C PRO A 186 23.00 -8.44 -13.78
N SER A 187 23.67 -9.56 -13.62
CA SER A 187 24.37 -9.90 -12.36
C SER A 187 25.52 -8.92 -12.13
N MET A 188 25.75 -8.56 -10.88
CA MET A 188 26.90 -7.78 -10.43
C MET A 188 27.48 -8.47 -9.23
N ASP A 189 28.57 -9.22 -9.44
CA ASP A 189 29.18 -10.04 -8.42
C ASP A 189 29.80 -9.20 -7.30
N GLU A 190 29.75 -9.73 -6.07
CA GLU A 190 30.32 -9.06 -4.90
C GLU A 190 31.85 -8.96 -5.00
N GLN A 191 32.37 -7.76 -5.00
CA GLN A 191 33.81 -7.48 -5.04
C GLN A 191 34.43 -7.51 -3.62
N ASN A 192 33.63 -7.18 -2.60
CA ASN A 192 34.07 -7.09 -1.22
C ASN A 192 33.99 -8.46 -0.52
N VAL A 193 34.82 -9.41 -0.98
CA VAL A 193 34.78 -10.81 -0.54
C VAL A 193 35.54 -11.05 0.75
N SER A 194 36.60 -10.30 1.04
CA SER A 194 37.35 -10.40 2.31
C SER A 194 36.52 -9.96 3.50
N THR A 195 36.88 -10.37 4.70
CA THR A 195 36.20 -9.93 5.93
C THR A 195 36.40 -8.42 6.15
N ALA A 196 37.59 -7.91 5.83
CA ALA A 196 37.90 -6.50 5.98
C ALA A 196 37.10 -5.64 5.00
N SER A 197 37.15 -5.95 3.69
CA SER A 197 36.42 -5.18 2.68
C SER A 197 34.90 -5.23 2.88
N PHE A 198 34.34 -6.36 3.29
CA PHE A 198 32.93 -6.49 3.61
C PHE A 198 32.54 -5.62 4.82
N ARG A 199 33.41 -5.58 5.86
CA ARG A 199 33.19 -4.74 7.05
C ARG A 199 33.29 -3.24 6.71
N ASN A 200 34.27 -2.84 5.91
CA ASN A 200 34.44 -1.45 5.48
C ASN A 200 33.26 -0.98 4.62
N PHE A 201 32.80 -1.84 3.70
CA PHE A 201 31.59 -1.55 2.93
C PHE A 201 30.35 -1.43 3.83
N ALA A 202 30.24 -2.30 4.86
CA ALA A 202 29.14 -2.24 5.83
C ALA A 202 29.15 -0.95 6.67
N PHE A 203 30.34 -0.36 6.93
CA PHE A 203 30.44 0.96 7.53
C PHE A 203 29.71 2.01 6.69
N PHE A 204 30.02 2.12 5.42
CA PHE A 204 29.36 3.08 4.52
C PHE A 204 27.88 2.79 4.33
N GLU A 205 27.51 1.50 4.26
CA GLU A 205 26.10 1.10 4.21
C GLU A 205 25.32 1.61 5.43
N SER A 206 25.87 1.43 6.64
CA SER A 206 25.27 1.95 7.86
C SER A 206 25.25 3.48 7.88
N TYR A 207 26.37 4.11 7.55
CA TYR A 207 26.53 5.56 7.55
C TYR A 207 25.50 6.24 6.66
N PHE A 208 25.45 5.91 5.37
CA PHE A 208 24.54 6.54 4.42
C PHE A 208 23.08 6.16 4.68
N SER A 209 22.83 4.94 5.17
CA SER A 209 21.47 4.54 5.54
C SER A 209 20.89 5.40 6.67
N ASN A 210 21.71 5.76 7.66
CA ASN A 210 21.29 6.65 8.73
C ASN A 210 21.27 8.12 8.27
N TYR A 211 22.20 8.53 7.42
CA TYR A 211 22.22 9.89 6.85
C TYR A 211 20.94 10.23 6.07
N ILE A 212 20.39 9.27 5.31
CA ILE A 212 19.12 9.45 4.59
C ILE A 212 17.97 9.80 5.56
N GLU A 213 17.99 9.23 6.75
CA GLU A 213 16.97 9.45 7.79
C GLU A 213 17.22 10.71 8.64
N GLY A 214 18.26 11.47 8.32
CA GLY A 214 18.60 12.72 9.03
C GLY A 214 19.59 12.56 10.19
N THR A 215 20.17 11.38 10.37
CA THR A 215 21.26 11.16 11.34
C THR A 215 22.58 11.47 10.67
N GLU A 216 23.01 12.73 10.78
CA GLU A 216 24.22 13.25 10.15
C GLU A 216 25.37 13.28 11.16
N PHE A 217 26.44 12.55 10.87
CA PHE A 217 27.73 12.59 11.58
C PHE A 217 28.84 12.97 10.59
N GLU A 218 29.93 13.54 11.10
CA GLU A 218 31.17 13.50 10.36
C GLU A 218 31.65 12.05 10.24
N ILE A 219 32.34 11.73 9.14
CA ILE A 219 32.72 10.33 8.82
C ILE A 219 33.58 9.75 9.94
N GLU A 220 34.55 10.54 10.45
CA GLU A 220 35.47 10.17 11.50
C GLU A 220 34.75 9.88 12.83
N ASP A 221 33.71 10.64 13.14
CA ASP A 221 32.89 10.41 14.34
C ASP A 221 32.07 9.13 14.21
N ALA A 222 31.43 8.91 13.08
CA ALA A 222 30.70 7.67 12.80
C ALA A 222 31.63 6.44 12.82
N TYR A 223 32.83 6.56 12.25
CA TYR A 223 33.84 5.50 12.27
C TYR A 223 34.27 5.18 13.70
N ARG A 224 34.59 6.21 14.52
CA ARG A 224 34.95 6.04 15.93
C ARG A 224 33.85 5.36 16.74
N ILE A 225 32.57 5.74 16.51
CA ILE A 225 31.41 5.09 17.17
C ILE A 225 31.39 3.61 16.86
N ILE A 226 31.57 3.22 15.60
CA ILE A 226 31.54 1.82 15.15
C ILE A 226 32.73 1.04 15.67
N GLU A 227 33.94 1.59 15.61
CA GLU A 227 35.18 0.90 16.05
C GLU A 227 35.23 0.70 17.56
N THR A 228 34.78 1.71 18.32
CA THR A 228 34.82 1.63 19.79
C THR A 228 33.57 0.99 20.40
N GLY A 229 32.48 0.95 19.66
CA GLY A 229 31.15 0.56 20.18
C GLY A 229 30.62 1.57 21.22
N GLN A 230 31.24 2.76 21.33
CA GLN A 230 30.90 3.77 22.34
C GLN A 230 30.07 4.89 21.71
N PRO A 231 28.82 5.09 22.14
CA PRO A 231 28.01 6.20 21.66
C PRO A 231 28.58 7.55 22.12
N MET A 232 28.42 8.56 21.30
CA MET A 232 28.75 9.95 21.67
C MET A 232 27.71 10.45 22.67
N PRO A 233 28.11 10.96 23.87
CA PRO A 233 27.15 11.37 24.90
C PRO A 233 26.17 12.45 24.44
N ALA A 234 26.62 13.41 23.63
CA ALA A 234 25.78 14.49 23.10
C ALA A 234 24.78 14.03 22.04
N ARG A 235 25.00 12.86 21.38
CA ARG A 235 24.17 12.30 20.32
C ARG A 235 23.98 10.79 20.54
N ASN A 236 23.63 10.44 21.76
CA ASN A 236 23.56 9.04 22.19
C ASN A 236 22.58 8.21 21.33
N ALA A 237 21.38 8.73 21.10
CA ALA A 237 20.36 8.05 20.34
C ALA A 237 20.78 7.80 18.89
N ASP A 238 21.33 8.83 18.22
CA ASP A 238 21.81 8.75 16.85
C ASP A 238 22.99 7.78 16.70
N SER A 239 23.90 7.78 17.68
CA SER A 239 25.03 6.85 17.72
C SER A 239 24.58 5.40 17.81
N HIS A 240 23.55 5.14 18.61
CA HIS A 240 22.95 3.80 18.68
C HIS A 240 22.24 3.38 17.40
N ASP A 241 21.65 4.31 16.65
CA ASP A 241 21.03 4.01 15.36
C ASP A 241 22.08 3.55 14.33
N VAL A 242 23.25 4.20 14.30
CA VAL A 242 24.39 3.80 13.47
C VAL A 242 24.92 2.44 13.89
N LEU A 243 25.16 2.22 15.19
CA LEU A 243 25.64 0.96 15.74
C LEU A 243 24.68 -0.20 15.46
N GLY A 244 23.40 -0.01 15.72
CA GLY A 244 22.37 -1.04 15.50
C GLY A 244 22.23 -1.44 14.04
N THR A 245 22.33 -0.46 13.12
CA THR A 245 22.35 -0.74 11.67
C THR A 245 23.62 -1.52 11.31
N PHE A 246 24.80 -1.05 11.76
CA PHE A 246 26.08 -1.68 11.48
C PHE A 246 26.16 -3.12 12.00
N GLN A 247 25.63 -3.40 13.19
CA GLN A 247 25.61 -4.74 13.78
C GLN A 247 24.98 -5.78 12.85
N ILE A 248 23.94 -5.39 12.09
CA ILE A 248 23.26 -6.28 11.15
C ILE A 248 24.06 -6.37 9.85
N VAL A 249 24.38 -5.21 9.23
CA VAL A 249 24.91 -5.18 7.86
C VAL A 249 26.37 -5.66 7.78
N ALA A 250 27.12 -5.65 8.89
CA ALA A 250 28.46 -6.21 9.00
C ALA A 250 28.48 -7.74 9.20
N SER A 251 27.34 -8.34 9.53
CA SER A 251 27.22 -9.78 9.70
C SER A 251 26.83 -10.47 8.40
N ARG A 252 27.80 -11.02 7.67
CA ARG A 252 27.53 -11.77 6.42
C ARG A 252 26.53 -12.91 6.63
N ARG A 253 26.59 -13.58 7.80
CA ARG A 253 25.64 -14.65 8.15
C ARG A 253 24.22 -14.12 8.26
N GLU A 254 24.02 -12.99 8.93
CA GLU A 254 22.70 -12.38 9.10
C GLU A 254 22.17 -11.81 7.77
N MET A 255 23.04 -11.18 6.98
CA MET A 255 22.67 -10.63 5.68
C MET A 255 22.33 -11.72 4.63
N ARG A 256 22.77 -12.95 4.80
CA ARG A 256 22.35 -14.08 3.94
C ARG A 256 20.99 -14.67 4.31
N ARG A 257 20.38 -14.23 5.41
CA ARG A 257 19.05 -14.70 5.84
C ARG A 257 17.97 -13.96 5.07
N THR A 258 17.31 -14.64 4.13
CA THR A 258 16.20 -14.13 3.32
C THR A 258 14.94 -14.95 3.54
N PRO A 259 13.73 -14.40 3.39
CA PRO A 259 12.50 -15.13 3.69
C PRO A 259 12.12 -16.10 2.57
N SER A 260 11.78 -17.33 2.93
CA SER A 260 11.20 -18.35 2.04
C SER A 260 9.67 -18.46 2.18
N THR A 261 9.14 -17.98 3.30
CA THR A 261 7.70 -17.91 3.59
C THR A 261 7.29 -16.53 4.10
N ALA A 262 6.00 -16.23 4.03
CA ALA A 262 5.47 -14.97 4.55
C ALA A 262 5.66 -14.82 6.06
N ASP A 263 5.58 -15.92 6.81
CA ASP A 263 5.83 -15.88 8.26
C ASP A 263 7.31 -15.64 8.57
N GLU A 264 8.24 -16.24 7.81
CA GLU A 264 9.67 -15.92 7.91
C GLU A 264 9.97 -14.45 7.55
N LEU A 265 9.26 -13.87 6.57
CA LEU A 265 9.38 -12.43 6.29
C LEU A 265 9.06 -11.60 7.53
N VAL A 266 7.94 -11.89 8.18
CA VAL A 266 7.51 -11.18 9.40
C VAL A 266 8.54 -11.38 10.51
N GLU A 267 9.00 -12.61 10.74
CA GLU A 267 9.99 -12.94 11.76
C GLU A 267 11.32 -12.20 11.53
N ILE A 268 11.88 -12.27 10.32
CA ILE A 268 13.14 -11.59 9.96
C ILE A 268 13.02 -10.08 10.14
N LEU A 269 11.91 -9.48 9.70
CA LEU A 269 11.67 -8.05 9.88
C LEU A 269 11.66 -7.65 11.35
N GLN A 270 10.94 -8.41 12.19
CA GLN A 270 10.83 -8.13 13.62
C GLN A 270 12.17 -8.35 14.34
N ASP A 271 12.92 -9.40 13.99
CA ASP A 271 14.23 -9.69 14.56
C ASP A 271 15.24 -8.59 14.23
N ARG A 272 15.38 -8.23 12.96
CA ARG A 272 16.30 -7.17 12.51
C ARG A 272 15.92 -5.82 13.10
N HIS A 273 14.64 -5.49 13.13
CA HIS A 273 14.19 -4.26 13.75
C HIS A 273 14.47 -4.23 15.25
N ARG A 274 14.32 -5.36 15.95
CA ARG A 274 14.63 -5.47 17.38
C ARG A 274 16.13 -5.21 17.66
N ILE A 275 17.01 -5.75 16.81
CA ILE A 275 18.47 -5.52 16.93
C ILE A 275 18.78 -4.06 16.62
N MET A 276 18.31 -3.54 15.50
CA MET A 276 18.61 -2.19 15.03
C MET A 276 18.14 -1.11 16.01
N MET A 277 16.96 -1.31 16.62
CA MET A 277 16.32 -0.32 17.50
C MET A 277 16.46 -0.66 18.99
N ALA A 278 17.37 -1.57 19.36
CA ALA A 278 17.50 -2.07 20.75
C ALA A 278 17.68 -0.94 21.79
N ALA A 279 18.34 0.15 21.43
CA ALA A 279 18.57 1.31 22.30
C ALA A 279 17.42 2.34 22.30
N ARG A 280 16.34 2.08 21.56
CA ARG A 280 15.15 2.93 21.46
C ARG A 280 13.89 2.21 21.99
N PRO A 281 13.79 1.91 23.30
CA PRO A 281 12.66 1.15 23.85
C PRO A 281 11.31 1.86 23.64
N ASP A 282 11.30 3.20 23.57
CA ASP A 282 10.13 4.04 23.26
C ASP A 282 9.58 3.81 21.84
N ARG A 283 10.34 3.22 20.94
CA ARG A 283 9.94 2.88 19.56
C ARG A 283 9.44 1.45 19.40
N ASN A 284 9.29 0.69 20.48
CA ASN A 284 8.84 -0.71 20.50
C ASN A 284 9.66 -1.63 19.57
N PRO A 285 10.96 -1.86 19.84
CA PRO A 285 11.84 -2.67 19.00
C PRO A 285 11.24 -4.05 18.67
N GLY A 286 11.16 -4.40 17.39
CA GLY A 286 10.66 -5.68 16.92
C GLY A 286 9.14 -5.82 16.91
N MET A 287 8.39 -4.79 17.31
CA MET A 287 6.93 -4.84 17.32
C MET A 287 6.36 -3.96 16.19
N PHE A 288 5.41 -4.50 15.45
CA PHE A 288 4.67 -3.68 14.48
C PHE A 288 3.92 -2.55 15.18
N LYS A 289 3.72 -1.45 14.46
CA LYS A 289 3.00 -0.27 14.94
C LYS A 289 1.57 -0.61 15.38
N THR A 290 1.13 0.03 16.44
CA THR A 290 -0.25 -0.07 16.97
C THR A 290 -1.07 1.18 16.71
N GLN A 291 -0.43 2.21 16.14
CA GLN A 291 -1.06 3.47 15.73
C GLN A 291 -0.62 3.81 14.31
N ASN A 292 -1.47 4.52 13.60
CA ASN A 292 -1.17 4.94 12.24
C ASN A 292 -0.06 6.00 12.23
N ASN A 293 0.82 5.91 11.25
CA ASN A 293 1.92 6.83 11.05
C ASN A 293 1.84 7.50 9.66
N HIS A 294 2.52 8.62 9.52
CA HIS A 294 2.58 9.39 8.28
C HIS A 294 3.94 10.09 8.17
N ALA A 295 4.32 10.45 6.95
CA ALA A 295 5.48 11.30 6.65
C ALA A 295 5.04 12.43 5.73
N GLY A 296 4.96 13.66 6.28
CA GLY A 296 4.33 14.78 5.61
C GLY A 296 2.88 14.42 5.24
N ASP A 297 2.51 14.58 3.97
CA ASP A 297 1.17 14.25 3.44
C ASP A 297 0.99 12.76 3.07
N SER A 298 2.00 11.93 3.30
CA SER A 298 1.94 10.49 2.94
C SER A 298 1.46 9.68 4.12
N HIS A 299 0.27 9.09 4.02
CA HIS A 299 -0.24 8.12 4.98
C HIS A 299 0.20 6.71 4.59
N PHE A 300 0.71 5.96 5.55
CA PHE A 300 1.13 4.58 5.35
C PHE A 300 -0.03 3.61 5.63
N VAL A 301 0.23 2.31 5.44
CA VAL A 301 -0.76 1.26 5.70
C VAL A 301 -1.29 1.36 7.13
N ASP A 302 -2.60 1.22 7.31
CA ASP A 302 -3.25 1.17 8.62
C ASP A 302 -2.63 0.08 9.50
N CYS A 303 -2.44 0.38 10.79
CA CYS A 303 -1.76 -0.54 11.71
C CYS A 303 -2.42 -1.93 11.78
N THR A 304 -3.74 -2.01 11.61
CA THR A 304 -4.50 -3.27 11.60
C THR A 304 -4.31 -4.09 10.31
N LEU A 305 -3.80 -3.48 9.26
CA LEU A 305 -3.60 -4.09 7.94
C LEU A 305 -2.15 -4.47 7.63
N VAL A 306 -1.20 -4.08 8.49
CA VAL A 306 0.25 -4.27 8.27
C VAL A 306 0.60 -5.71 7.94
N ARG A 307 0.22 -6.65 8.84
CA ARG A 307 0.58 -8.06 8.69
C ARG A 307 0.01 -8.66 7.40
N GLY A 308 -1.27 -8.44 7.13
CA GLY A 308 -1.92 -8.98 5.94
C GLY A 308 -1.37 -8.38 4.65
N THR A 309 -1.00 -7.08 4.66
CA THR A 309 -0.41 -6.41 3.50
C THR A 309 0.99 -6.95 3.19
N LEU A 310 1.81 -7.23 4.21
CA LEU A 310 3.11 -7.88 4.04
C LEU A 310 2.97 -9.31 3.49
N ILE A 311 2.03 -10.09 4.02
CA ILE A 311 1.74 -11.46 3.54
C ILE A 311 1.32 -11.44 2.07
N LYS A 312 0.43 -10.52 1.68
CA LYS A 312 0.00 -10.36 0.29
C LYS A 312 1.11 -9.86 -0.64
N GLY A 313 1.95 -8.94 -0.16
CA GLY A 313 3.13 -8.48 -0.89
C GLY A 313 4.14 -9.61 -1.12
N PHE A 314 4.27 -10.53 -0.17
CA PHE A 314 5.16 -11.69 -0.27
C PHE A 314 4.81 -12.62 -1.44
N ASP A 315 3.54 -12.74 -1.82
CA ASP A 315 3.12 -13.54 -2.97
C ASP A 315 3.81 -13.05 -4.27
N PHE A 316 3.91 -11.72 -4.46
CA PHE A 316 4.62 -11.13 -5.60
C PHE A 316 6.13 -11.26 -5.48
N TYR A 317 6.69 -10.97 -4.30
CA TYR A 317 8.12 -11.09 -4.04
C TYR A 317 8.64 -12.49 -4.36
N LYS A 318 7.94 -13.53 -3.90
CA LYS A 318 8.32 -14.93 -4.11
C LYS A 318 8.31 -15.33 -5.60
N ALA A 319 7.48 -14.70 -6.40
CA ALA A 319 7.36 -14.96 -7.83
C ALA A 319 8.45 -14.28 -8.67
N LEU A 320 9.29 -13.40 -8.09
CA LEU A 320 10.42 -12.78 -8.77
C LEU A 320 11.64 -13.71 -8.74
N GLU A 321 12.29 -13.89 -9.89
CA GLU A 321 13.47 -14.76 -10.04
C GLU A 321 14.79 -13.99 -9.86
N SER A 322 14.87 -12.76 -10.43
CA SER A 322 16.08 -11.94 -10.33
C SER A 322 16.34 -11.46 -8.90
N PRO A 323 17.54 -11.69 -8.33
CA PRO A 323 17.91 -11.16 -7.01
C PRO A 323 17.75 -9.65 -6.88
N PHE A 324 18.11 -8.89 -7.92
CA PHE A 324 17.92 -7.45 -7.92
C PHE A 324 16.45 -7.04 -7.96
N ALA A 325 15.61 -7.76 -8.73
CA ALA A 325 14.17 -7.51 -8.74
C ALA A 325 13.56 -7.77 -7.35
N ARG A 326 13.94 -8.86 -6.68
CA ARG A 326 13.53 -9.16 -5.30
C ARG A 326 14.00 -8.10 -4.31
N ALA A 327 15.26 -7.67 -4.42
CA ALA A 327 15.84 -6.62 -3.61
C ALA A 327 15.07 -5.30 -3.73
N LEU A 328 14.81 -4.86 -4.95
CA LEU A 328 14.04 -3.63 -5.21
C LEU A 328 12.58 -3.74 -4.77
N PHE A 329 11.96 -4.90 -4.98
CA PHE A 329 10.59 -5.15 -4.56
C PHE A 329 10.43 -5.10 -3.04
N ILE A 330 11.31 -5.79 -2.29
CA ILE A 330 11.24 -5.83 -0.83
C ILE A 330 11.55 -4.45 -0.22
N LEU A 331 12.48 -3.69 -0.82
CA LEU A 331 12.75 -2.30 -0.45
C LEU A 331 11.46 -1.46 -0.53
N PHE A 332 10.77 -1.49 -1.66
CA PHE A 332 9.53 -0.73 -1.85
C PHE A 332 8.42 -1.22 -0.94
N MET A 333 8.20 -2.52 -0.87
CA MET A 333 7.13 -3.11 -0.06
C MET A 333 7.23 -2.68 1.41
N ILE A 334 8.42 -2.75 2.01
CA ILE A 334 8.61 -2.36 3.42
C ILE A 334 8.49 -0.85 3.60
N SER A 335 9.06 -0.06 2.68
CA SER A 335 8.95 1.40 2.71
C SER A 335 7.49 1.86 2.62
N GLU A 336 6.67 1.18 1.82
CA GLU A 336 5.28 1.53 1.58
C GLU A 336 4.33 1.05 2.70
N VAL A 337 4.54 -0.16 3.22
CA VAL A 337 3.77 -0.67 4.37
C VAL A 337 4.10 0.11 5.64
N HIS A 338 5.34 0.49 5.81
CA HIS A 338 5.86 1.23 6.98
C HIS A 338 5.46 0.57 8.29
N PRO A 339 5.90 -0.70 8.52
CA PRO A 339 5.31 -1.57 9.54
C PRO A 339 5.63 -1.19 10.99
N PHE A 340 6.66 -0.38 11.24
CA PHE A 340 7.14 -0.03 12.58
C PHE A 340 6.87 1.45 12.92
N ASN A 341 7.01 1.78 14.19
CA ASN A 341 6.88 3.17 14.65
C ASN A 341 8.01 4.08 14.12
N ASP A 342 9.21 3.52 13.92
CA ASP A 342 10.41 4.20 13.41
C ASP A 342 11.34 3.19 12.72
N GLY A 343 12.40 3.62 12.04
CA GLY A 343 13.42 2.75 11.44
C GLY A 343 12.99 2.04 10.15
N ASN A 344 11.83 2.36 9.58
CA ASN A 344 11.30 1.67 8.40
C ASN A 344 12.19 1.82 7.16
N GLY A 345 12.74 3.00 6.92
CA GLY A 345 13.64 3.22 5.81
C GLY A 345 14.96 2.43 5.96
N ARG A 346 15.54 2.41 7.15
CA ARG A 346 16.75 1.62 7.44
C ARG A 346 16.51 0.13 7.24
N ILE A 347 15.44 -0.41 7.82
CA ILE A 347 15.12 -1.83 7.69
C ILE A 347 14.80 -2.22 6.23
N SER A 348 14.16 -1.35 5.45
CA SER A 348 13.87 -1.62 4.04
C SER A 348 15.16 -1.76 3.21
N ARG A 349 16.18 -0.92 3.47
CA ARG A 349 17.48 -0.98 2.80
C ARG A 349 18.31 -2.19 3.26
N ILE A 350 18.24 -2.56 4.55
CA ILE A 350 18.86 -3.80 5.06
C ILE A 350 18.26 -5.01 4.35
N MET A 351 16.94 -5.09 4.21
CA MET A 351 16.28 -6.20 3.54
C MET A 351 16.59 -6.26 2.04
N MET A 352 16.69 -5.10 1.38
CA MET A 352 17.16 -5.01 0.00
C MET A 352 18.55 -5.64 -0.18
N ASN A 353 19.51 -5.23 0.65
CA ASN A 353 20.87 -5.73 0.56
C ASN A 353 21.02 -7.19 1.00
N ALA A 354 20.16 -7.68 1.87
CA ALA A 354 20.13 -9.09 2.22
C ALA A 354 19.86 -9.99 1.01
N GLU A 355 18.96 -9.59 0.11
CA GLU A 355 18.69 -10.34 -1.14
C GLU A 355 19.94 -10.42 -2.04
N LEU A 356 20.70 -9.33 -2.11
CA LEU A 356 21.92 -9.29 -2.91
C LEU A 356 23.03 -10.13 -2.28
N VAL A 357 23.24 -10.01 -0.97
CA VAL A 357 24.24 -10.83 -0.23
C VAL A 357 23.90 -12.31 -0.29
N HIS A 358 22.62 -12.68 -0.22
CA HIS A 358 22.17 -14.07 -0.36
C HIS A 358 22.56 -14.66 -1.73
N ALA A 359 22.52 -13.83 -2.76
CA ALA A 359 22.83 -14.20 -4.14
C ALA A 359 24.31 -13.94 -4.54
N ASP A 360 25.20 -13.66 -3.58
CA ASP A 360 26.59 -13.28 -3.80
C ASP A 360 26.78 -12.11 -4.78
N GLN A 361 25.84 -11.12 -4.74
CA GLN A 361 25.88 -9.91 -5.54
C GLN A 361 26.28 -8.69 -4.70
N SER A 362 26.84 -7.68 -5.39
CA SER A 362 27.25 -6.42 -4.77
C SER A 362 26.08 -5.72 -4.08
N LYS A 363 26.30 -5.33 -2.84
CA LYS A 363 25.36 -4.53 -2.05
C LYS A 363 25.20 -3.14 -2.64
N ILE A 364 24.11 -2.48 -2.28
CA ILE A 364 23.78 -1.12 -2.71
C ILE A 364 23.92 -0.16 -1.54
N ILE A 365 24.78 0.85 -1.69
CA ILE A 365 24.83 2.02 -0.84
C ILE A 365 24.13 3.17 -1.58
N ILE A 366 23.27 3.93 -0.90
CA ILE A 366 22.62 5.12 -1.45
C ILE A 366 23.30 6.37 -0.88
N PRO A 367 24.34 6.91 -1.54
CA PRO A 367 24.98 8.13 -1.10
C PRO A 367 24.08 9.35 -1.18
N THR A 368 24.42 10.42 -0.51
CA THR A 368 23.65 11.67 -0.44
C THR A 368 23.31 12.25 -1.80
N VAL A 369 24.20 12.11 -2.77
CA VAL A 369 24.01 12.58 -4.17
C VAL A 369 22.84 11.88 -4.88
N PHE A 370 22.48 10.65 -4.47
CA PHE A 370 21.35 9.89 -5.04
C PHE A 370 20.11 9.90 -4.14
N ARG A 371 20.17 10.55 -2.98
CA ARG A 371 19.07 10.56 -2.00
C ARG A 371 17.77 11.07 -2.59
N GLU A 372 17.82 12.20 -3.29
CA GLU A 372 16.61 12.79 -3.87
C GLU A 372 16.02 11.93 -5.00
N ASP A 373 16.85 11.34 -5.86
CA ASP A 373 16.39 10.43 -6.93
C ASP A 373 15.69 9.21 -6.32
N TYR A 374 16.26 8.65 -5.25
CA TYR A 374 15.69 7.52 -4.51
C TYR A 374 14.33 7.87 -3.90
N LEU A 375 14.25 8.95 -3.12
CA LEU A 375 13.01 9.35 -2.45
C LEU A 375 11.94 9.77 -3.45
N ASN A 376 12.31 10.46 -4.53
CA ASN A 376 11.38 10.81 -5.60
C ASN A 376 10.88 9.58 -6.36
N GLY A 377 11.73 8.57 -6.53
CA GLY A 377 11.36 7.29 -7.11
C GLY A 377 10.27 6.58 -6.31
N LEU A 378 10.44 6.49 -4.97
CA LEU A 378 9.43 5.93 -4.06
C LEU A 378 8.13 6.73 -4.15
N ARG A 379 8.18 8.05 -3.98
CA ARG A 379 6.99 8.93 -4.04
C ARG A 379 6.25 8.83 -5.37
N ARG A 380 6.97 8.71 -6.48
CA ARG A 380 6.36 8.61 -7.80
C ARG A 380 5.61 7.30 -7.98
N LEU A 381 6.17 6.19 -7.52
CA LEU A 381 5.48 4.90 -7.53
C LEU A 381 4.23 4.96 -6.65
N THR A 382 4.34 5.46 -5.42
CA THR A 382 3.21 5.59 -4.49
C THR A 382 2.08 6.48 -5.04
N ARG A 383 2.43 7.67 -5.58
CA ARG A 383 1.43 8.71 -5.93
C ARG A 383 0.93 8.62 -7.37
N LYS A 384 1.69 8.01 -8.28
CA LYS A 384 1.43 7.97 -9.73
C LYS A 384 1.40 6.56 -10.30
N SER A 385 1.63 5.53 -9.48
CA SER A 385 1.74 4.13 -9.91
C SER A 385 2.79 3.96 -11.04
N ASP A 386 3.86 4.77 -11.03
CA ASP A 386 4.92 4.75 -12.04
C ASP A 386 6.22 4.20 -11.43
N PRO A 387 6.58 2.93 -11.70
CA PRO A 387 7.76 2.27 -11.16
C PRO A 387 9.07 2.65 -11.90
N SER A 388 8.98 3.30 -13.06
CA SER A 388 10.13 3.53 -13.93
C SER A 388 11.24 4.32 -13.27
N VAL A 389 10.88 5.32 -12.44
CA VAL A 389 11.85 6.22 -11.79
C VAL A 389 12.62 5.49 -10.70
N ILE A 390 11.96 4.71 -9.83
CA ILE A 390 12.66 3.97 -8.77
C ILE A 390 13.54 2.87 -9.34
N ILE A 391 13.08 2.15 -10.38
CA ILE A 391 13.88 1.13 -11.06
C ILE A 391 15.14 1.75 -11.61
N LYS A 392 15.03 2.89 -12.34
CA LYS A 392 16.18 3.58 -12.92
C LYS A 392 17.12 4.14 -11.86
N ALA A 393 16.60 4.74 -10.80
CA ALA A 393 17.40 5.30 -9.70
C ALA A 393 18.22 4.21 -9.02
N ILE A 394 17.58 3.12 -8.57
CA ILE A 394 18.28 2.04 -7.86
C ILE A 394 19.23 1.27 -8.79
N SER A 395 18.88 1.08 -10.08
CA SER A 395 19.82 0.48 -11.05
C SER A 395 21.11 1.31 -11.20
N ARG A 396 20.99 2.66 -11.26
CA ARG A 396 22.14 3.56 -11.32
C ARG A 396 23.00 3.49 -10.05
N VAL A 397 22.33 3.53 -8.89
CA VAL A 397 23.01 3.42 -7.58
C VAL A 397 23.71 2.08 -7.43
N ARG A 398 23.12 0.99 -7.91
CA ARG A 398 23.72 -0.34 -7.93
C ARG A 398 25.00 -0.37 -8.76
N GLN A 399 24.96 0.22 -9.98
CA GLN A 399 26.16 0.33 -10.83
C GLN A 399 27.27 1.13 -10.14
N PHE A 400 26.93 2.21 -9.45
CA PHE A 400 27.89 2.98 -8.68
C PHE A 400 28.46 2.13 -7.53
N SER A 401 27.62 1.48 -6.72
CA SER A 401 28.05 0.71 -5.55
C SER A 401 28.92 -0.50 -5.89
N ALA A 402 28.69 -1.13 -7.05
CA ALA A 402 29.47 -2.28 -7.51
C ALA A 402 30.93 -1.93 -7.83
N ASN A 403 31.28 -0.64 -7.96
CA ASN A 403 32.64 -0.18 -8.18
C ASN A 403 33.35 0.29 -6.88
N ILE A 404 32.69 0.16 -5.72
CA ILE A 404 33.29 0.52 -4.44
C ILE A 404 34.02 -0.69 -3.88
N ILE A 405 35.35 -0.56 -3.72
CA ILE A 405 36.21 -1.60 -3.17
C ILE A 405 36.58 -1.20 -1.74
N GLY A 406 36.09 -1.94 -0.76
CA GLY A 406 36.32 -1.64 0.65
C GLY A 406 37.73 -1.91 1.15
N GLU A 407 38.60 -2.53 0.34
CA GLU A 407 40.01 -2.75 0.67
C GLU A 407 40.83 -1.45 0.56
N ASP A 408 40.37 -0.51 -0.27
CA ASP A 408 41.04 0.77 -0.54
C ASP A 408 40.61 1.89 0.47
N PHE A 409 40.04 1.52 1.61
CA PHE A 409 39.45 2.44 2.57
C PHE A 409 40.47 3.34 3.31
N GLU A 410 41.75 2.95 3.34
CA GLU A 410 42.80 3.72 4.02
C GLU A 410 43.49 4.77 3.12
N GLU A 411 43.15 4.81 1.83
CA GLU A 411 43.58 5.81 0.87
C GLU A 411 42.46 6.87 0.61
#